data_94dee76ba8834e83b0cf787ee3f426f1
#
_entry.id   94dee76ba8834e83b0cf787ee3f426f1
#
_cell.length_a   1.000
_cell.length_b   1.000
_cell.length_c   1.000
_cell.angle_alpha   90.00
_cell.angle_beta   90.00
_cell.angle_gamma   90.00
#
_symmetry.space_group_name_H-M   'P 1'
#
loop_
_entity.id
_entity.type
_entity.pdbx_description
1 polymer ?
#
loop_
_entity_poly.entity_id
_entity_poly.type
_entity_poly.pdbx_seq_one_letter_code
_entity_poly.pdbx_strand_id
1 'polypeptide(L)'
;GIGSSIAAGVTHLRDNFDAILIMLGDQPMITNTHLGQLINLYKAQHVVCSYYQNKLGVPAIFGKPHFDALTELTDDQGAKQLLSHLSSPPKTLSLEIAYRDVDRPEDLVDLQINTYQ
;
A
#
# COMPACT_ATOMS: atom_id res chain seq x y z
N GLY A 1 -12.86 8.01 8.31
CA GLY A 1 -12.35 6.67 8.29
C GLY A 1 -11.26 6.48 7.26
N ILE A 2 -10.63 5.33 7.32
CA ILE A 2 -9.46 5.06 6.49
C ILE A 2 -9.81 5.01 5.00
N GLY A 3 -10.98 4.45 4.67
CA GLY A 3 -11.38 4.35 3.27
C GLY A 3 -11.62 5.69 2.63
N SER A 4 -12.26 6.60 3.34
CA SER A 4 -12.50 7.94 2.78
C SER A 4 -11.20 8.73 2.66
N SER A 5 -10.23 8.52 3.55
CA SER A 5 -8.91 9.14 3.43
C SER A 5 -8.18 8.66 2.18
N ILE A 6 -8.22 7.35 1.92
CA ILE A 6 -7.63 6.79 0.71
C ILE A 6 -8.31 7.35 -0.53
N ALA A 7 -9.65 7.36 -0.51
CA ALA A 7 -10.42 7.85 -1.66
C ALA A 7 -10.11 9.31 -1.97
N ALA A 8 -10.05 10.15 -0.94
CA ALA A 8 -9.74 11.57 -1.11
C ALA A 8 -8.33 11.76 -1.69
N GLY A 9 -7.39 10.98 -1.17
CA GLY A 9 -6.01 11.10 -1.63
C GLY A 9 -5.82 10.66 -3.07
N VAL A 10 -6.43 9.55 -3.44
CA VAL A 10 -6.33 9.06 -4.81
C VAL A 10 -6.99 10.07 -5.76
N THR A 11 -8.14 10.60 -5.37
CA THR A 11 -8.81 11.62 -6.17
C THR A 11 -7.91 12.83 -6.42
N HIS A 12 -7.15 13.21 -5.40
CA HIS A 12 -6.25 14.36 -5.51
C HIS A 12 -5.04 14.07 -6.39
N LEU A 13 -4.52 12.84 -6.35
CA LEU A 13 -3.24 12.51 -7.00
C LEU A 13 -3.39 11.88 -8.38
N ARG A 14 -4.54 11.31 -8.70
CA ARG A 14 -4.69 10.41 -9.84
C ARG A 14 -4.33 10.98 -11.20
N ASP A 15 -4.48 12.29 -11.36
CA ASP A 15 -4.22 12.90 -12.65
C ASP A 15 -2.74 13.13 -12.92
N ASN A 16 -1.91 13.06 -11.90
CA ASN A 16 -0.50 13.39 -11.99
C ASN A 16 0.44 12.20 -11.80
N PHE A 17 -0.09 11.02 -11.48
CA PHE A 17 0.74 9.86 -11.18
C PHE A 17 0.17 8.61 -11.83
N ASP A 18 1.05 7.69 -12.18
CA ASP A 18 0.66 6.43 -12.81
C ASP A 18 0.44 5.32 -11.79
N ALA A 19 0.92 5.51 -10.58
CA ALA A 19 0.76 4.53 -9.50
C ALA A 19 0.79 5.26 -8.16
N ILE A 20 0.14 4.68 -7.17
CA ILE A 20 0.05 5.26 -5.83
C ILE A 20 0.40 4.19 -4.81
N LEU A 21 1.28 4.54 -3.89
CA LEU A 21 1.62 3.70 -2.76
C LEU A 21 0.70 4.05 -1.59
N ILE A 22 0.06 3.04 -1.03
CA ILE A 22 -0.82 3.21 0.12
C ILE A 22 -0.24 2.43 1.29
N MET A 23 -0.12 3.09 2.44
CA MET A 23 0.27 2.42 3.68
C MET A 23 -0.34 3.15 4.86
N LEU A 24 -0.42 2.45 5.97
CA LEU A 24 -0.89 3.04 7.22
C LEU A 24 0.26 3.73 7.92
N GLY A 25 -0.04 4.87 8.55
CA GLY A 25 1.00 5.64 9.24
C GLY A 25 1.49 4.98 10.52
N ASP A 26 0.78 3.98 11.02
CA ASP A 26 1.12 3.31 12.27
C ASP A 26 1.71 1.91 12.07
N GLN A 27 2.38 1.66 10.96
CA GLN A 27 3.01 0.37 10.69
C GLN A 27 4.50 0.42 11.02
N PRO A 28 4.88 0.19 12.28
CA PRO A 28 6.28 0.36 12.69
C PRO A 28 7.22 -0.69 12.12
N MET A 29 6.69 -1.82 11.67
CA MET A 29 7.52 -2.90 11.10
C MET A 29 7.92 -2.66 9.65
N ILE A 30 7.43 -1.59 9.02
CA ILE A 30 7.75 -1.30 7.64
C ILE A 30 9.05 -0.51 7.58
N THR A 31 9.97 -0.93 6.71
CA THR A 31 11.25 -0.27 6.53
C THR A 31 11.36 0.30 5.13
N ASN A 32 12.33 1.20 4.93
CA ASN A 32 12.65 1.70 3.60
C ASN A 32 13.06 0.58 2.65
N THR A 33 13.73 -0.44 3.17
CA THR A 33 14.12 -1.59 2.36
C THR A 33 12.88 -2.29 1.80
N HIS A 34 11.87 -2.50 2.64
CA HIS A 34 10.63 -3.13 2.20
C HIS A 34 9.93 -2.28 1.13
N LEU A 35 9.84 -0.97 1.37
CA LEU A 35 9.21 -0.07 0.41
C LEU A 35 9.96 -0.09 -0.93
N GLY A 36 11.28 -0.06 -0.89
CA GLY A 36 12.10 -0.13 -2.10
C GLY A 36 11.89 -1.43 -2.86
N GLN A 37 11.75 -2.53 -2.15
CA GLN A 37 11.49 -3.82 -2.79
C GLN A 37 10.11 -3.87 -3.44
N LEU A 38 9.10 -3.26 -2.82
CA LEU A 38 7.78 -3.15 -3.44
C LEU A 38 7.86 -2.36 -4.73
N ILE A 39 8.58 -1.24 -4.70
CA ILE A 39 8.73 -0.41 -5.90
C ILE A 39 9.42 -1.20 -7.01
N ASN A 40 10.44 -1.97 -6.67
CA ASN A 40 11.17 -2.76 -7.66
C ASN A 40 10.32 -3.88 -8.26
N LEU A 41 9.36 -4.40 -7.52
CA LEU A 41 8.46 -5.42 -8.01
C LEU A 41 7.33 -4.83 -8.85
N TYR A 42 7.04 -3.54 -8.69
CA TYR A 42 5.93 -2.92 -9.38
C TYR A 42 6.17 -2.86 -10.88
N LYS A 43 5.16 -3.21 -11.65
CA LYS A 43 5.12 -3.02 -13.09
C LYS A 43 3.86 -2.26 -13.44
N ALA A 44 3.93 -1.47 -14.50
CA ALA A 44 2.82 -0.64 -14.92
C ALA A 44 1.53 -1.46 -15.00
N GLN A 45 0.47 -0.89 -14.44
CA GLN A 45 -0.89 -1.44 -14.46
C GLN A 45 -1.08 -2.69 -13.60
N HIS A 46 -0.10 -3.03 -12.77
CA HIS A 46 -0.22 -4.12 -11.81
C HIS A 46 -0.49 -3.61 -10.41
N VAL A 47 -0.76 -4.55 -9.53
CA VAL A 47 -0.83 -4.31 -8.10
C VAL A 47 0.27 -5.12 -7.45
N VAL A 48 1.02 -4.49 -6.56
CA VAL A 48 2.01 -5.15 -5.72
C VAL A 48 1.61 -4.87 -4.27
N CYS A 49 1.56 -5.90 -3.44
CA CYS A 49 1.16 -5.70 -2.06
C CYS A 49 2.04 -6.49 -1.12
N SER A 50 1.89 -6.19 0.15
CA SER A 50 2.59 -6.91 1.21
C SER A 50 1.79 -8.14 1.61
N TYR A 51 2.52 -9.16 2.09
CA TYR A 51 1.92 -10.39 2.53
C TYR A 51 2.48 -10.73 3.90
N TYR A 52 1.62 -10.87 4.88
CA TYR A 52 2.03 -11.24 6.22
C TYR A 52 0.85 -11.85 6.96
N GLN A 53 1.15 -12.79 7.84
CA GLN A 53 0.13 -13.49 8.62
C GLN A 53 -0.97 -14.10 7.73
N ASN A 54 -0.55 -14.63 6.58
CA ASN A 54 -1.45 -15.27 5.61
C ASN A 54 -2.48 -14.32 5.00
N LYS A 55 -2.19 -13.03 4.97
CA LYS A 55 -3.11 -12.02 4.45
C LYS A 55 -2.39 -11.05 3.53
N LEU A 56 -3.10 -10.59 2.52
CA LEU A 56 -2.64 -9.49 1.67
C LEU A 56 -2.95 -8.18 2.38
N GLY A 57 -2.05 -7.22 2.25
CA GLY A 57 -2.26 -5.95 2.91
C GLY A 57 -1.34 -4.87 2.42
N VAL A 58 -1.45 -3.72 3.07
CA VAL A 58 -0.60 -2.58 2.80
C VAL A 58 0.69 -2.69 3.63
N PRO A 59 1.79 -2.07 3.19
CA PRO A 59 1.90 -1.18 2.04
C PRO A 59 1.63 -1.90 0.73
N ALA A 60 0.97 -1.20 -0.17
CA ALA A 60 0.65 -1.75 -1.49
C ALA A 60 0.75 -0.65 -2.53
N ILE A 61 1.12 -1.02 -3.76
CA ILE A 61 1.19 -0.10 -4.87
C ILE A 61 0.09 -0.49 -5.86
N PHE A 62 -0.72 0.49 -6.21
CA PHE A 62 -1.81 0.30 -7.16
C PHE A 62 -1.56 1.12 -8.40
N GLY A 63 -1.62 0.50 -9.56
CA GLY A 63 -1.52 1.20 -10.83
C GLY A 63 -2.83 1.89 -11.21
N LYS A 64 -2.75 2.69 -12.26
CA LYS A 64 -3.83 3.54 -12.71
C LYS A 64 -5.18 2.82 -12.93
N PRO A 65 -5.22 1.60 -13.48
CA PRO A 65 -6.51 0.91 -13.67
C PRO A 65 -7.29 0.68 -12.38
N HIS A 66 -6.65 0.79 -11.23
CA HIS A 66 -7.29 0.56 -9.93
C HIS A 66 -7.72 1.84 -9.24
N PHE A 67 -7.44 3.01 -9.83
CA PHE A 67 -7.73 4.28 -9.18
C PHE A 67 -9.22 4.49 -8.95
N ASP A 68 -10.05 4.12 -9.95
CA ASP A 68 -11.49 4.30 -9.78
C ASP A 68 -12.01 3.53 -8.57
N ALA A 69 -11.58 2.28 -8.42
CA ALA A 69 -12.01 1.47 -7.28
C ALA A 69 -11.54 2.08 -5.95
N LEU A 70 -10.34 2.64 -5.94
CA LEU A 70 -9.82 3.28 -4.73
C LEU A 70 -10.62 4.53 -4.36
N THR A 71 -11.04 5.31 -5.35
CA THR A 71 -11.82 6.52 -5.09
C THR A 71 -13.23 6.21 -4.61
N GLU A 72 -13.69 4.98 -4.75
CA GLU A 72 -15.01 4.56 -4.31
C GLU A 72 -15.03 3.94 -2.91
N LEU A 73 -13.88 3.84 -2.25
CA LEU A 73 -13.83 3.30 -0.90
C LEU A 73 -14.57 4.20 0.07
N THR A 74 -15.28 3.56 0.99
CA THR A 74 -16.01 4.26 2.05
C THR A 74 -15.28 4.11 3.38
N ASP A 75 -15.80 4.76 4.42
CA ASP A 75 -15.12 4.81 5.72
C ASP A 75 -14.79 3.45 6.30
N ASP A 76 -15.66 2.47 6.07
CA ASP A 76 -15.49 1.14 6.65
C ASP A 76 -14.62 0.23 5.82
N GLN A 77 -14.18 0.69 4.65
CA GLN A 77 -13.42 -0.12 3.72
C GLN A 77 -12.01 0.39 3.61
N GLY A 78 -11.07 -0.53 3.56
CA GLY A 78 -9.68 -0.17 3.33
C GLY A 78 -9.17 -0.84 2.07
N ALA A 79 -7.90 -0.59 1.76
CA ALA A 79 -7.25 -1.19 0.61
C ALA A 79 -7.28 -2.71 0.67
N LYS A 80 -7.35 -3.28 1.85
CA LYS A 80 -7.42 -4.72 2.06
C LYS A 80 -8.62 -5.35 1.35
N GLN A 81 -9.77 -4.69 1.39
CA GLN A 81 -10.94 -5.21 0.72
C GLN A 81 -10.77 -5.21 -0.79
N LEU A 82 -10.14 -4.16 -1.32
CA LEU A 82 -9.86 -4.10 -2.74
C LEU A 82 -8.91 -5.22 -3.15
N LEU A 83 -7.89 -5.48 -2.33
CA LEU A 83 -6.92 -6.54 -2.62
C LEU A 83 -7.58 -7.92 -2.67
N SER A 84 -8.60 -8.15 -1.86
CA SER A 84 -9.28 -9.44 -1.82
C SER A 84 -10.23 -9.66 -3.00
N HIS A 85 -10.52 -8.61 -3.77
CA HIS A 85 -11.48 -8.70 -4.88
C HIS A 85 -10.83 -8.48 -6.24
N LEU A 86 -9.51 -8.56 -6.32
CA LEU A 86 -8.82 -8.39 -7.60
C LEU A 86 -9.14 -9.55 -8.54
N SER A 87 -9.32 -9.22 -9.82
CA SER A 87 -9.60 -10.24 -10.84
C SER A 87 -8.37 -11.07 -11.17
N SER A 88 -7.17 -10.52 -10.95
CA SER A 88 -5.91 -11.23 -11.13
C SER A 88 -5.11 -11.15 -9.83
N PRO A 89 -4.37 -12.20 -9.48
CA PRO A 89 -3.57 -12.16 -8.25
C PRO A 89 -2.52 -11.04 -8.33
N PRO A 90 -2.35 -10.28 -7.27
CA PRO A 90 -1.29 -9.28 -7.23
C PRO A 90 0.06 -9.95 -7.03
N LYS A 91 1.12 -9.23 -7.34
CA LYS A 91 2.45 -9.61 -6.89
C LYS A 91 2.54 -9.33 -5.39
N THR A 92 3.23 -10.21 -4.68
CA THR A 92 3.32 -10.08 -3.23
C THR A 92 4.76 -10.04 -2.78
N LEU A 93 5.00 -9.36 -1.69
CA LEU A 93 6.28 -9.32 -1.01
C LEU A 93 6.05 -9.66 0.45
N SER A 94 6.75 -10.68 0.92
CA SER A 94 6.59 -11.10 2.32
C SER A 94 7.14 -10.04 3.26
N LEU A 95 6.35 -9.72 4.27
CA LEU A 95 6.71 -8.76 5.29
C LEU A 95 7.22 -9.41 6.56
N GLU A 96 7.19 -10.73 6.63
CA GLU A 96 7.43 -11.44 7.89
C GLU A 96 8.80 -11.13 8.50
N ILE A 97 9.84 -11.10 7.68
CA ILE A 97 11.18 -10.82 8.20
C ILE A 97 11.25 -9.39 8.70
N ALA A 98 10.74 -8.43 7.92
CA ALA A 98 10.72 -7.04 8.34
C ALA A 98 9.87 -6.86 9.59
N TYR A 99 8.79 -7.58 9.69
CA TYR A 99 7.91 -7.51 10.85
C TYR A 99 8.61 -7.93 12.12
N ARG A 100 9.48 -8.94 12.03
CA ARG A 100 10.20 -9.41 13.22
C ARG A 100 11.33 -8.51 13.64
N ASP A 101 11.92 -7.79 12.68
CA ASP A 101 13.16 -7.08 12.91
C ASP A 101 12.97 -5.59 13.19
N VAL A 102 11.81 -5.03 12.93
CA VAL A 102 11.57 -3.61 13.10
C VAL A 102 11.11 -3.33 14.52
N ASP A 103 11.92 -2.62 15.26
CA ASP A 103 11.59 -2.22 16.63
C ASP A 103 12.25 -0.91 17.02
N ARG A 104 12.79 -0.15 16.06
CA ARG A 104 13.53 1.07 16.35
C ARG A 104 12.78 2.28 15.84
N PRO A 105 12.80 3.38 16.60
CA PRO A 105 12.06 4.59 16.23
C PRO A 105 12.47 5.20 14.90
N GLU A 106 13.75 5.10 14.52
CA GLU A 106 14.19 5.67 13.26
C GLU A 106 13.53 4.99 12.06
N ASP A 107 13.08 3.76 12.20
CA ASP A 107 12.36 3.08 11.13
C ASP A 107 11.01 3.71 10.88
N LEU A 108 10.41 4.31 11.90
CA LEU A 108 9.14 5.00 11.78
C LEU A 108 9.27 6.31 11.01
N VAL A 109 10.38 7.00 11.17
CA VAL A 109 10.61 8.26 10.47
C VAL A 109 10.65 8.05 8.98
N ASP A 110 11.30 6.97 8.54
CA ASP A 110 11.45 6.67 7.12
C ASP A 110 10.12 6.33 6.44
N LEU A 111 9.14 5.86 7.20
CA LEU A 111 7.86 5.46 6.63
C LEU A 111 7.07 6.60 6.01
N GLN A 112 7.34 7.83 6.41
CA GLN A 112 6.54 8.97 5.97
C GLN A 112 7.01 9.57 4.66
N ILE A 113 8.17 9.18 4.17
CA ILE A 113 8.79 9.81 3.01
C ILE A 113 8.10 9.40 1.72
N ASN A 114 7.69 8.15 1.60
CA ASN A 114 7.22 7.58 0.36
C ASN A 114 5.74 7.23 0.39
N THR A 115 4.99 7.79 1.32
CA THR A 115 3.59 7.44 1.48
C THR A 115 2.69 8.60 1.10
N TYR A 116 1.50 8.24 0.67
CA TYR A 116 0.43 9.18 0.52
C TYR A 116 -0.48 9.10 1.74
N GLN A 117 -0.85 10.22 2.25
CA GLN A 117 -1.77 10.31 3.38
C GLN A 117 -3.12 10.84 2.93
#